data_1470a50aace913eabfa4d921371b06f2
#
_entry.id   1470a50aace913eabfa4d921371b06f2
#
_cell.length_a   1.000
_cell.length_b   1.000
_cell.length_c   1.000
_cell.angle_alpha   90.00
_cell.angle_beta   90.00
_cell.angle_gamma   90.00
#
_symmetry.space_group_name_H-M   'P 1'
#
loop_
_entity.id
_entity.type
_entity.pdbx_description
1 polymer ?
#
loop_
_entity_poly.entity_id
_entity_poly.type
_entity_poly.pdbx_seq_one_letter_code
_entity_poly.pdbx_strand_id
1 'polypeptide(L)'
;MPDDDAEDDDDDGEDDANGIAYASHWDDVYRTDAIALARREWHVECAECVDACAAFIAAAPRDGAVVDVGCGSSTIGVRILNAYGFRALALADVSATLTAKLAKDFAADARVRVETTDARDMSAVVAAGAASVVIDKGTLDALNGERDKRRALRECARMLAKDGCVVSVSFPAAARLKFLERESAKLGLTLRFKVLADGDPARGHRAVFVSVMYKKESAVMAAVPFETDALTAKLTARVRRSNSLYEDADDDEDGVVAPTLDFSKNEEL
;
A
#
# COMPACT_ATOMS: atom_id res chain seq x y z
N MET A 1 -31.48 11.26 19.12
CA MET A 1 -30.41 10.38 18.61
C MET A 1 -29.13 11.01 19.08
N PRO A 2 -28.40 10.49 20.05
CA PRO A 2 -27.10 11.03 20.37
C PRO A 2 -26.09 10.54 19.35
N ASP A 3 -25.30 11.48 18.87
CA ASP A 3 -24.15 11.29 18.03
C ASP A 3 -23.08 10.57 18.85
N ASP A 4 -22.85 9.29 18.54
CA ASP A 4 -21.69 8.54 19.00
C ASP A 4 -20.50 8.84 18.04
N ASP A 5 -20.11 10.11 18.01
CA ASP A 5 -18.75 10.51 17.65
C ASP A 5 -17.90 10.29 18.91
N ALA A 6 -17.59 9.01 19.18
CA ALA A 6 -16.60 8.68 20.18
C ALA A 6 -15.25 9.19 19.67
N GLU A 7 -14.83 10.23 20.34
CA GLU A 7 -13.52 10.84 20.33
C GLU A 7 -12.44 9.74 20.37
N ASP A 8 -11.76 9.53 19.22
CA ASP A 8 -10.43 8.92 19.19
C ASP A 8 -9.48 9.94 19.86
N ASP A 9 -9.56 10.07 21.19
CA ASP A 9 -8.66 10.88 22.00
C ASP A 9 -7.26 10.26 21.95
N ASP A 10 -6.47 10.93 21.30
CA ASP A 10 -5.13 10.81 20.81
C ASP A 10 -4.09 10.65 21.91
N ASP A 11 -3.39 9.55 21.84
CA ASP A 11 -2.06 9.43 22.43
C ASP A 11 -1.03 9.85 21.35
N ASP A 12 -0.93 11.14 21.11
CA ASP A 12 0.03 11.75 20.17
C ASP A 12 1.49 11.32 20.46
N GLY A 13 1.79 10.94 21.68
CA GLY A 13 3.14 10.51 22.09
C GLY A 13 3.56 9.14 21.57
N GLU A 14 2.64 8.17 21.44
CA GLU A 14 2.95 6.86 20.82
C GLU A 14 3.13 6.97 19.32
N ASP A 15 2.42 7.88 18.67
CA ASP A 15 2.50 8.07 17.23
C ASP A 15 3.85 8.63 16.79
N ASP A 16 4.40 9.59 17.54
CA ASP A 16 5.73 10.15 17.28
C ASP A 16 6.83 9.10 17.48
N ALA A 17 6.72 8.27 18.53
CA ALA A 17 7.65 7.19 18.79
C ALA A 17 7.66 6.13 17.68
N ASN A 18 6.49 5.74 17.17
CA ASN A 18 6.36 4.82 16.05
C ASN A 18 6.93 5.42 14.75
N GLY A 19 6.68 6.70 14.46
CA GLY A 19 7.23 7.40 13.30
C GLY A 19 8.75 7.43 13.30
N ILE A 20 9.36 7.73 14.44
CA ILE A 20 10.80 7.71 14.62
C ILE A 20 11.36 6.28 14.45
N ALA A 21 10.68 5.28 15.00
CA ALA A 21 11.08 3.88 14.89
C ALA A 21 11.04 3.39 13.43
N TYR A 22 10.01 3.73 12.66
CA TYR A 22 9.93 3.40 11.23
C TYR A 22 11.03 4.08 10.42
N ALA A 23 11.24 5.38 10.61
CA ALA A 23 12.27 6.13 9.91
C ALA A 23 13.67 5.56 10.21
N SER A 24 13.98 5.32 11.48
CA SER A 24 15.26 4.75 11.91
C SER A 24 15.51 3.36 11.32
N HIS A 25 14.50 2.49 11.37
CA HIS A 25 14.59 1.14 10.81
C HIS A 25 14.89 1.15 9.31
N TRP A 26 14.11 1.91 8.54
CA TRP A 26 14.29 1.96 7.08
C TRP A 26 15.54 2.70 6.66
N ASP A 27 15.98 3.72 7.40
CA ASP A 27 17.28 4.36 7.16
C ASP A 27 18.43 3.38 7.38
N ASP A 28 18.34 2.52 8.38
CA ASP A 28 19.34 1.48 8.62
C ASP A 28 19.36 0.44 7.48
N VAL A 29 18.19 -0.02 7.03
CA VAL A 29 18.07 -0.93 5.90
C VAL A 29 18.73 -0.34 4.65
N TYR A 30 18.36 0.89 4.26
CA TYR A 30 18.91 1.49 3.03
C TYR A 30 20.37 1.93 3.15
N ARG A 31 20.88 2.15 4.36
CA ARG A 31 22.28 2.46 4.59
C ARG A 31 23.17 1.22 4.53
N THR A 32 22.66 0.06 4.98
CA THR A 32 23.45 -1.17 5.14
C THR A 32 23.25 -2.16 4.00
N ASP A 33 22.10 -2.16 3.34
CA ASP A 33 21.79 -3.04 2.21
C ASP A 33 21.86 -2.28 0.88
N ALA A 34 22.99 -2.45 0.18
CA ALA A 34 23.22 -1.80 -1.11
C ALA A 34 22.21 -2.27 -2.20
N ILE A 35 21.70 -3.49 -2.11
CA ILE A 35 20.70 -4.03 -3.05
C ILE A 35 19.36 -3.35 -2.78
N ALA A 36 18.95 -3.23 -1.51
CA ALA A 36 17.74 -2.52 -1.13
C ALA A 36 17.79 -1.06 -1.59
N LEU A 37 18.92 -0.38 -1.42
CA LEU A 37 19.11 1.01 -1.84
C LEU A 37 19.14 1.16 -3.37
N ALA A 38 19.72 0.20 -4.10
CA ALA A 38 19.87 0.29 -5.55
C ALA A 38 18.54 0.08 -6.26
N ARG A 39 17.94 -1.07 -6.05
CA ARG A 39 16.64 -1.45 -6.59
C ARG A 39 16.16 -2.73 -5.91
N ARG A 40 15.05 -2.65 -5.23
CA ARG A 40 14.37 -3.84 -4.70
C ARG A 40 12.88 -3.79 -5.03
N GLU A 41 12.40 -4.84 -5.69
CA GLU A 41 10.98 -5.05 -5.89
C GLU A 41 10.45 -6.00 -4.79
N TRP A 42 9.75 -5.41 -3.83
CA TRP A 42 9.09 -6.20 -2.79
C TRP A 42 7.87 -6.91 -3.36
N HIS A 43 7.60 -8.13 -2.93
CA HIS A 43 6.45 -8.97 -3.28
C HIS A 43 6.57 -9.57 -4.69
N VAL A 44 6.40 -8.77 -5.74
CA VAL A 44 6.46 -9.16 -7.16
C VAL A 44 7.03 -8.02 -7.99
N GLU A 45 7.40 -8.31 -9.23
CA GLU A 45 7.88 -7.33 -10.19
C GLU A 45 6.81 -6.27 -10.48
N CYS A 46 7.24 -5.02 -10.64
CA CYS A 46 6.31 -3.91 -10.87
C CYS A 46 5.48 -4.06 -12.16
N ALA A 47 6.01 -4.78 -13.17
CA ALA A 47 5.27 -5.05 -14.40
C ALA A 47 3.99 -5.84 -14.13
N GLU A 48 4.06 -6.89 -13.34
CA GLU A 48 2.91 -7.73 -12.99
C GLU A 48 1.82 -6.95 -12.26
N CYS A 49 2.23 -6.07 -11.32
CA CYS A 49 1.29 -5.20 -10.61
C CYS A 49 0.58 -4.24 -11.54
N VAL A 50 1.35 -3.58 -12.44
CA VAL A 50 0.81 -2.60 -13.39
C VAL A 50 -0.12 -3.26 -14.39
N ASP A 51 0.26 -4.42 -14.93
CA ASP A 51 -0.56 -5.16 -15.89
C ASP A 51 -1.88 -5.62 -15.28
N ALA A 52 -1.85 -6.10 -14.03
CA ALA A 52 -3.07 -6.52 -13.32
C ALA A 52 -4.06 -5.36 -13.06
N CYS A 53 -3.57 -4.12 -12.94
CA CYS A 53 -4.37 -2.93 -12.68
C CYS A 53 -4.50 -2.01 -13.91
N ALA A 54 -4.00 -2.43 -15.07
CA ALA A 54 -3.86 -1.60 -16.27
C ALA A 54 -5.15 -0.86 -16.65
N ALA A 55 -6.30 -1.53 -16.60
CA ALA A 55 -7.58 -0.93 -16.94
C ALA A 55 -7.99 0.21 -16.00
N PHE A 56 -7.76 0.05 -14.69
CA PHE A 56 -8.04 1.10 -13.69
C PHE A 56 -7.08 2.28 -13.85
N ILE A 57 -5.78 2.00 -14.02
CA ILE A 57 -4.78 3.05 -14.24
C ILE A 57 -5.09 3.80 -15.54
N ALA A 58 -5.52 3.08 -16.59
CA ALA A 58 -5.91 3.69 -17.86
C ALA A 58 -7.18 4.54 -17.76
N ALA A 59 -8.10 4.23 -16.89
CA ALA A 59 -9.33 5.00 -16.66
C ALA A 59 -9.12 6.23 -15.78
N ALA A 60 -8.05 6.27 -14.97
CA ALA A 60 -7.78 7.37 -14.06
C ALA A 60 -7.47 8.69 -14.79
N PRO A 61 -7.90 9.88 -14.26
CA PRO A 61 -7.63 11.18 -14.83
C PRO A 61 -6.13 11.45 -15.02
N ARG A 62 -5.73 12.09 -16.12
CA ARG A 62 -4.30 12.37 -16.42
C ARG A 62 -3.79 13.69 -15.84
N ASP A 63 -4.67 14.53 -15.35
CA ASP A 63 -4.37 15.82 -14.74
C ASP A 63 -3.99 15.74 -13.25
N GLY A 64 -4.37 14.66 -12.55
CA GLY A 64 -3.92 14.40 -11.20
C GLY A 64 -2.55 13.70 -11.13
N ALA A 65 -1.98 13.65 -9.95
CA ALA A 65 -0.67 13.04 -9.71
C ALA A 65 -0.77 11.50 -9.54
N VAL A 66 0.34 10.83 -9.86
CA VAL A 66 0.65 9.51 -9.31
C VAL A 66 1.37 9.72 -7.97
N VAL A 67 0.97 9.00 -6.94
CA VAL A 67 1.59 9.06 -5.60
C VAL A 67 2.02 7.66 -5.20
N ASP A 68 3.30 7.47 -4.97
CA ASP A 68 3.88 6.19 -4.53
C ASP A 68 4.23 6.31 -3.05
N VAL A 69 3.43 5.68 -2.20
CA VAL A 69 3.47 5.79 -0.73
C VAL A 69 4.36 4.69 -0.16
N GLY A 70 5.44 5.09 0.55
CA GLY A 70 6.50 4.17 0.95
C GLY A 70 7.15 3.55 -0.29
N CYS A 71 7.57 4.40 -1.22
CA CYS A 71 7.97 3.99 -2.57
C CYS A 71 9.15 3.03 -2.60
N GLY A 72 9.97 3.02 -1.53
CA GLY A 72 11.20 2.24 -1.53
C GLY A 72 12.06 2.56 -2.76
N SER A 73 12.85 1.62 -3.18
CA SER A 73 13.62 1.71 -4.43
C SER A 73 12.88 1.07 -5.63
N SER A 74 11.59 0.80 -5.50
CA SER A 74 10.74 0.27 -6.57
C SER A 74 10.60 1.25 -7.73
N THR A 75 10.39 0.71 -8.92
CA THR A 75 10.20 1.53 -10.13
C THR A 75 8.74 1.66 -10.56
N ILE A 76 7.79 1.17 -9.75
CA ILE A 76 6.38 1.10 -10.13
C ILE A 76 5.77 2.47 -10.41
N GLY A 77 6.03 3.48 -9.58
CA GLY A 77 5.54 4.84 -9.78
C GLY A 77 6.02 5.46 -11.09
N VAL A 78 7.34 5.31 -11.38
CA VAL A 78 7.96 5.81 -12.62
C VAL A 78 7.42 5.07 -13.83
N ARG A 79 7.20 3.76 -13.73
CA ARG A 79 6.61 2.97 -14.80
C ARG A 79 5.20 3.44 -15.14
N ILE A 80 4.37 3.70 -14.15
CA ILE A 80 3.01 4.24 -14.36
C ILE A 80 3.06 5.64 -14.96
N LEU A 81 3.89 6.54 -14.42
CA LEU A 81 4.08 7.88 -14.94
C LEU A 81 4.34 7.86 -16.46
N ASN A 82 5.30 7.04 -16.90
CA ASN A 82 5.75 6.99 -18.29
C ASN A 82 4.78 6.23 -19.20
N ALA A 83 4.30 5.06 -18.77
CA ALA A 83 3.46 4.21 -19.61
C ALA A 83 2.08 4.81 -19.87
N TYR A 84 1.54 5.58 -18.92
CA TYR A 84 0.21 6.14 -19.02
C TYR A 84 0.16 7.65 -19.25
N GLY A 85 1.31 8.31 -19.32
CA GLY A 85 1.40 9.73 -19.64
C GLY A 85 0.86 10.68 -18.57
N PHE A 86 0.99 10.30 -17.28
CA PHE A 86 0.68 11.22 -16.19
C PHE A 86 1.66 12.39 -16.14
N ARG A 87 1.22 13.52 -15.59
CA ARG A 87 1.99 14.76 -15.58
C ARG A 87 2.89 14.93 -14.36
N ALA A 88 2.59 14.24 -13.27
CA ALA A 88 3.32 14.36 -12.02
C ALA A 88 3.39 13.02 -11.27
N LEU A 89 4.51 12.81 -10.59
CA LEU A 89 4.75 11.69 -9.68
C LEU A 89 5.32 12.23 -8.37
N ALA A 90 4.72 11.86 -7.25
CA ALA A 90 5.31 12.02 -5.94
C ALA A 90 5.82 10.64 -5.45
N LEU A 91 7.13 10.56 -5.24
CA LEU A 91 7.78 9.43 -4.55
C LEU A 91 7.94 9.82 -3.09
N ALA A 92 7.27 9.11 -2.21
CA ALA A 92 7.24 9.41 -0.79
C ALA A 92 7.73 8.21 0.02
N ASP A 93 8.68 8.45 0.91
CA ASP A 93 9.22 7.41 1.81
C ASP A 93 9.63 8.03 3.14
N VAL A 94 9.60 7.25 4.21
CA VAL A 94 9.99 7.71 5.54
C VAL A 94 11.52 7.80 5.70
N SER A 95 12.28 7.06 4.87
CA SER A 95 13.74 7.04 4.92
C SER A 95 14.37 8.24 4.22
N ALA A 96 15.06 9.07 4.99
CA ALA A 96 15.85 10.19 4.47
C ALA A 96 17.04 9.72 3.62
N THR A 97 17.61 8.58 3.94
CA THR A 97 18.70 7.96 3.18
C THR A 97 18.26 7.63 1.74
N LEU A 98 17.10 6.97 1.62
CA LEU A 98 16.55 6.61 0.32
C LEU A 98 16.10 7.83 -0.47
N THR A 99 15.31 8.72 0.14
CA THR A 99 14.77 9.90 -0.55
C THR A 99 15.86 10.84 -1.03
N ALA A 100 16.97 11.00 -0.28
CA ALA A 100 18.13 11.77 -0.73
C ALA A 100 18.79 11.15 -1.98
N LYS A 101 18.81 9.81 -2.10
CA LYS A 101 19.27 9.14 -3.32
C LYS A 101 18.30 9.36 -4.48
N LEU A 102 17.02 9.11 -4.27
CA LEU A 102 15.99 9.26 -5.32
C LEU A 102 15.92 10.71 -5.84
N ALA A 103 16.04 11.70 -4.96
CA ALA A 103 16.08 13.10 -5.36
C ALA A 103 17.26 13.42 -6.31
N LYS A 104 18.39 12.76 -6.14
CA LYS A 104 19.53 12.87 -7.07
C LYS A 104 19.25 12.16 -8.39
N ASP A 105 18.70 10.94 -8.31
CA ASP A 105 18.43 10.11 -9.48
C ASP A 105 17.39 10.77 -10.41
N PHE A 106 16.41 11.45 -9.84
CA PHE A 106 15.33 12.12 -10.60
C PHE A 106 15.48 13.63 -10.73
N ALA A 107 16.63 14.21 -10.37
CA ALA A 107 16.85 15.67 -10.41
C ALA A 107 16.59 16.32 -11.79
N ALA A 108 16.74 15.56 -12.87
CA ALA A 108 16.52 16.04 -14.24
C ALA A 108 15.07 15.87 -14.74
N ASP A 109 14.21 15.14 -14.05
CA ASP A 109 12.81 14.93 -14.44
C ASP A 109 11.88 15.81 -13.61
N ALA A 110 11.50 16.96 -14.14
CA ALA A 110 10.63 17.94 -13.49
C ALA A 110 9.22 17.39 -13.14
N ARG A 111 8.84 16.24 -13.66
CA ARG A 111 7.57 15.57 -13.33
C ARG A 111 7.64 14.82 -12.00
N VAL A 112 8.85 14.49 -11.51
CA VAL A 112 9.07 13.66 -10.33
C VAL A 112 9.45 14.54 -9.15
N ARG A 113 8.69 14.43 -8.06
CA ARG A 113 8.99 15.02 -6.77
C ARG A 113 9.28 13.91 -5.78
N VAL A 114 10.31 14.07 -4.96
CA VAL A 114 10.71 13.11 -3.93
C VAL A 114 10.57 13.77 -2.57
N GLU A 115 9.87 13.12 -1.66
CA GLU A 115 9.55 13.66 -0.33
C GLU A 115 9.87 12.66 0.78
N THR A 116 10.53 13.15 1.82
CA THR A 116 10.70 12.37 3.06
C THR A 116 9.49 12.64 3.94
N THR A 117 8.62 11.63 4.09
CA THR A 117 7.37 11.77 4.85
C THR A 117 6.85 10.43 5.34
N ASP A 118 6.04 10.48 6.38
CA ASP A 118 5.35 9.30 6.91
C ASP A 118 4.06 9.01 6.11
N ALA A 119 3.84 7.76 5.76
CA ALA A 119 2.64 7.31 5.07
C ALA A 119 1.33 7.60 5.84
N ARG A 120 1.44 7.77 7.17
CA ARG A 120 0.31 8.06 8.07
C ARG A 120 -0.09 9.54 8.06
N ASP A 121 0.75 10.42 7.50
CA ASP A 121 0.46 11.85 7.29
C ASP A 121 1.14 12.36 6.01
N MET A 122 0.39 12.40 4.94
CA MET A 122 0.80 12.89 3.62
C MET A 122 0.27 14.29 3.33
N SER A 123 -0.28 14.98 4.32
CA SER A 123 -1.01 16.25 4.13
C SER A 123 -0.14 17.38 3.55
N ALA A 124 1.14 17.43 3.94
CA ALA A 124 2.11 18.39 3.41
C ALA A 124 2.57 18.07 1.98
N VAL A 125 2.41 16.82 1.53
CA VAL A 125 2.91 16.34 0.23
C VAL A 125 1.84 16.41 -0.85
N VAL A 126 0.62 15.95 -0.54
CA VAL A 126 -0.46 15.82 -1.51
C VAL A 126 -1.76 16.38 -0.95
N ALA A 127 -2.34 17.36 -1.66
CA ALA A 127 -3.65 17.90 -1.29
C ALA A 127 -4.76 16.84 -1.41
N ALA A 128 -5.84 17.03 -0.65
CA ALA A 128 -7.02 16.17 -0.76
C ALA A 128 -7.57 16.16 -2.20
N GLY A 129 -7.86 14.98 -2.72
CA GLY A 129 -8.44 14.81 -4.05
C GLY A 129 -7.49 15.06 -5.23
N ALA A 130 -6.18 15.21 -5.00
CA ALA A 130 -5.20 15.56 -6.04
C ALA A 130 -4.54 14.35 -6.74
N ALA A 131 -4.68 13.15 -6.20
CA ALA A 131 -4.05 11.95 -6.73
C ALA A 131 -4.99 11.17 -7.65
N SER A 132 -4.58 10.93 -8.88
CA SER A 132 -5.28 10.03 -9.81
C SER A 132 -4.96 8.56 -9.57
N VAL A 133 -3.72 8.26 -9.19
CA VAL A 133 -3.29 6.92 -8.80
C VAL A 133 -2.48 7.02 -7.51
N VAL A 134 -2.86 6.28 -6.49
CA VAL A 134 -2.09 6.10 -5.26
C VAL A 134 -1.59 4.67 -5.24
N ILE A 135 -0.30 4.48 -4.99
CA ILE A 135 0.35 3.18 -4.93
C ILE A 135 0.77 2.89 -3.50
N ASP A 136 0.42 1.72 -3.01
CA ASP A 136 0.93 1.10 -1.80
C ASP A 136 1.47 -0.28 -2.17
N LYS A 137 2.77 -0.43 -2.28
CA LYS A 137 3.39 -1.73 -2.57
C LYS A 137 4.19 -2.22 -1.37
N GLY A 138 3.47 -2.80 -0.40
CA GLY A 138 4.04 -3.36 0.82
C GLY A 138 4.19 -2.38 1.99
N THR A 139 3.84 -1.12 1.83
CA THR A 139 3.93 -0.12 2.90
C THR A 139 2.96 -0.43 4.03
N LEU A 140 1.70 -0.73 3.70
CA LEU A 140 0.74 -1.20 4.71
C LEU A 140 1.18 -2.50 5.39
N ASP A 141 1.97 -3.37 4.73
CA ASP A 141 2.53 -4.57 5.36
C ASP A 141 3.66 -4.24 6.33
N ALA A 142 4.41 -3.18 6.07
CA ALA A 142 5.53 -2.73 6.89
C ALA A 142 5.10 -1.97 8.16
N LEU A 143 3.88 -1.44 8.21
CA LEU A 143 3.36 -0.75 9.38
C LEU A 143 2.93 -1.74 10.47
N ASN A 144 3.20 -1.40 11.73
CA ASN A 144 2.79 -2.18 12.90
C ASN A 144 1.36 -1.80 13.32
N GLY A 145 0.61 -2.78 13.79
CA GLY A 145 -0.74 -2.57 14.30
C GLY A 145 -1.77 -2.09 13.27
N GLU A 146 -3.04 -2.20 13.62
CA GLU A 146 -4.14 -1.77 12.76
C GLU A 146 -4.34 -0.25 12.75
N ARG A 147 -3.98 0.45 13.86
CA ARG A 147 -4.10 1.90 13.98
C ARG A 147 -3.27 2.60 12.90
N ASP A 148 -1.98 2.27 12.78
CA ASP A 148 -1.08 2.88 11.81
C ASP A 148 -1.51 2.56 10.36
N LYS A 149 -1.89 1.31 10.10
CA LYS A 149 -2.43 0.91 8.80
C LYS A 149 -3.70 1.68 8.43
N ARG A 150 -4.58 1.93 9.41
CA ARG A 150 -5.81 2.70 9.22
C ARG A 150 -5.50 4.16 8.89
N ARG A 151 -4.54 4.78 9.58
CA ARG A 151 -4.10 6.16 9.29
C ARG A 151 -3.55 6.26 7.87
N ALA A 152 -2.64 5.38 7.48
CA ALA A 152 -2.07 5.37 6.14
C ALA A 152 -3.14 5.13 5.05
N LEU A 153 -4.10 4.23 5.28
CA LEU A 153 -5.20 4.01 4.34
C LEU A 153 -6.16 5.21 4.25
N ARG A 154 -6.41 5.91 5.37
CA ARG A 154 -7.16 7.19 5.37
C ARG A 154 -6.47 8.25 4.53
N GLU A 155 -5.14 8.37 4.62
CA GLU A 155 -4.36 9.28 3.80
C GLU A 155 -4.44 8.90 2.31
N CYS A 156 -4.33 7.62 1.95
CA CYS A 156 -4.56 7.18 0.58
C CYS A 156 -5.95 7.59 0.05
N ALA A 157 -6.99 7.40 0.86
CA ALA A 157 -8.37 7.78 0.51
C ALA A 157 -8.55 9.31 0.42
N ARG A 158 -7.92 10.08 1.33
CA ARG A 158 -7.96 11.55 1.34
C ARG A 158 -7.36 12.14 0.06
N MET A 159 -6.18 11.64 -0.33
CA MET A 159 -5.47 12.11 -1.53
C MET A 159 -6.19 11.76 -2.82
N LEU A 160 -7.02 10.72 -2.82
CA LEU A 160 -7.61 10.15 -4.01
C LEU A 160 -8.60 11.10 -4.69
N ALA A 161 -8.39 11.40 -5.97
CA ALA A 161 -9.35 12.10 -6.83
C ALA A 161 -10.65 11.30 -6.96
N LYS A 162 -11.75 11.95 -7.36
CA LYS A 162 -13.06 11.31 -7.52
C LYS A 162 -13.00 10.06 -8.39
N ASP A 163 -12.35 10.15 -9.54
CA ASP A 163 -12.22 9.06 -10.50
C ASP A 163 -10.80 8.47 -10.50
N GLY A 164 -10.12 8.54 -9.36
CA GLY A 164 -8.82 7.92 -9.14
C GLY A 164 -8.93 6.50 -8.58
N CYS A 165 -7.78 5.82 -8.49
CA CYS A 165 -7.67 4.50 -7.85
C CYS A 165 -6.45 4.40 -6.92
N VAL A 166 -6.62 3.64 -5.85
CA VAL A 166 -5.52 3.14 -5.01
C VAL A 166 -5.18 1.73 -5.49
N VAL A 167 -3.90 1.48 -5.73
CA VAL A 167 -3.35 0.16 -6.05
C VAL A 167 -2.51 -0.29 -4.86
N SER A 168 -2.98 -1.30 -4.14
CA SER A 168 -2.28 -1.85 -2.97
C SER A 168 -1.85 -3.30 -3.25
N VAL A 169 -0.56 -3.58 -3.06
CA VAL A 169 0.05 -4.89 -3.29
C VAL A 169 0.53 -5.44 -1.95
N SER A 170 0.09 -6.65 -1.60
CA SER A 170 0.44 -7.24 -0.32
C SER A 170 0.35 -8.77 -0.31
N PHE A 171 0.80 -9.39 0.79
CA PHE A 171 0.57 -10.81 1.02
C PHE A 171 -0.87 -11.08 1.44
N PRO A 172 -1.51 -12.19 0.98
CA PRO A 172 -2.90 -12.52 1.28
C PRO A 172 -3.02 -13.14 2.68
N ALA A 173 -2.78 -12.36 3.71
CA ALA A 173 -3.17 -12.73 5.06
C ALA A 173 -4.68 -12.49 5.23
N ALA A 174 -5.37 -13.41 5.93
CA ALA A 174 -6.79 -13.28 6.19
C ALA A 174 -7.12 -11.97 6.92
N ALA A 175 -6.35 -11.62 7.93
CA ALA A 175 -6.46 -10.37 8.65
C ALA A 175 -6.31 -9.15 7.72
N ARG A 176 -5.41 -9.20 6.73
CA ARG A 176 -5.22 -8.11 5.77
C ARG A 176 -6.45 -7.91 4.89
N LEU A 177 -7.04 -8.97 4.35
CA LEU A 177 -8.25 -8.86 3.53
C LEU A 177 -9.43 -8.32 4.34
N LYS A 178 -9.68 -8.85 5.54
CA LYS A 178 -10.71 -8.32 6.44
C LYS A 178 -10.49 -6.85 6.77
N PHE A 179 -9.25 -6.46 7.07
CA PHE A 179 -8.88 -5.08 7.31
C PHE A 179 -9.25 -4.18 6.12
N LEU A 180 -8.80 -4.54 4.91
CA LEU A 180 -9.08 -3.75 3.71
C LEU A 180 -10.58 -3.69 3.41
N GLU A 181 -11.33 -4.79 3.55
CA GLU A 181 -12.79 -4.82 3.35
C GLU A 181 -13.51 -3.88 4.33
N ARG A 182 -13.17 -3.97 5.62
CA ARG A 182 -13.77 -3.16 6.68
C ARG A 182 -13.45 -1.67 6.53
N GLU A 183 -12.17 -1.34 6.39
CA GLU A 183 -11.75 0.06 6.36
C GLU A 183 -12.10 0.75 5.04
N SER A 184 -12.01 0.05 3.90
CA SER A 184 -12.49 0.59 2.62
C SER A 184 -13.97 0.94 2.67
N ALA A 185 -14.79 0.08 3.30
CA ALA A 185 -16.22 0.33 3.43
C ALA A 185 -16.51 1.60 4.26
N LYS A 186 -15.79 1.80 5.39
CA LYS A 186 -15.89 3.01 6.23
C LYS A 186 -15.47 4.28 5.48
N LEU A 187 -14.45 4.18 4.62
CA LEU A 187 -13.94 5.29 3.82
C LEU A 187 -14.72 5.56 2.54
N GLY A 188 -15.86 4.89 2.34
CA GLY A 188 -16.67 5.06 1.13
C GLY A 188 -15.98 4.55 -0.14
N LEU A 189 -15.07 3.59 -0.02
CA LEU A 189 -14.37 2.99 -1.14
C LEU A 189 -15.02 1.66 -1.56
N THR A 190 -14.94 1.36 -2.84
CA THR A 190 -15.18 0.02 -3.41
C THR A 190 -13.83 -0.69 -3.51
N LEU A 191 -13.76 -1.92 -3.02
CA LEU A 191 -12.59 -2.77 -3.07
C LEU A 191 -12.76 -3.86 -4.14
N ARG A 192 -11.75 -4.01 -4.99
CA ARG A 192 -11.56 -5.14 -5.90
C ARG A 192 -10.18 -5.74 -5.64
N PHE A 193 -10.05 -7.05 -5.74
CA PHE A 193 -8.73 -7.67 -5.59
C PHE A 193 -8.56 -8.88 -6.51
N LYS A 194 -7.31 -9.14 -6.85
CA LYS A 194 -6.88 -10.25 -7.71
C LYS A 194 -5.58 -10.83 -7.16
N VAL A 195 -5.45 -12.14 -7.24
CA VAL A 195 -4.19 -12.83 -6.91
C VAL A 195 -3.24 -12.68 -8.08
N LEU A 196 -2.02 -12.21 -7.80
CA LEU A 196 -0.95 -12.07 -8.78
C LEU A 196 -0.10 -13.33 -8.86
N ALA A 197 0.24 -13.91 -7.70
CA ALA A 197 1.03 -15.12 -7.59
C ALA A 197 0.39 -16.06 -6.58
N ASP A 198 0.27 -17.35 -6.91
CA ASP A 198 -0.34 -18.37 -6.03
C ASP A 198 0.55 -18.72 -4.83
N GLY A 199 1.83 -18.41 -4.93
CA GLY A 199 2.82 -18.85 -3.97
C GLY A 199 3.11 -20.34 -4.06
N ASP A 200 4.32 -20.70 -3.69
CA ASP A 200 4.75 -22.10 -3.56
C ASP A 200 5.36 -22.28 -2.15
N PRO A 201 4.58 -22.76 -1.16
CA PRO A 201 5.08 -22.91 0.20
C PRO A 201 6.28 -23.87 0.28
N ALA A 202 6.39 -24.83 -0.66
CA ALA A 202 7.53 -25.76 -0.69
C ALA A 202 8.84 -25.05 -1.09
N ARG A 203 8.73 -23.93 -1.81
CA ARG A 203 9.86 -23.07 -2.18
C ARG A 203 9.95 -21.79 -1.36
N GLY A 204 9.15 -21.65 -0.31
CA GLY A 204 9.11 -20.44 0.50
C GLY A 204 8.42 -19.24 -0.18
N HIS A 205 7.86 -19.43 -1.36
CA HIS A 205 7.17 -18.34 -2.07
C HIS A 205 5.78 -18.11 -1.47
N ARG A 206 5.49 -16.88 -1.10
CA ARG A 206 4.17 -16.49 -0.61
C ARG A 206 3.28 -16.08 -1.77
N ALA A 207 1.99 -16.37 -1.66
CA ALA A 207 1.02 -15.79 -2.58
C ALA A 207 1.02 -14.25 -2.43
N VAL A 208 0.77 -13.54 -3.53
CA VAL A 208 0.68 -12.07 -3.57
C VAL A 208 -0.64 -11.70 -4.23
N PHE A 209 -1.29 -10.68 -3.71
CA PHE A 209 -2.48 -10.12 -4.33
C PHE A 209 -2.35 -8.61 -4.54
N VAL A 210 -3.07 -8.11 -5.53
CA VAL A 210 -3.30 -6.70 -5.75
C VAL A 210 -4.74 -6.36 -5.40
N SER A 211 -4.90 -5.29 -4.64
CA SER A 211 -6.18 -4.67 -4.34
C SER A 211 -6.29 -3.35 -5.08
N VAL A 212 -7.43 -3.11 -5.72
CA VAL A 212 -7.77 -1.80 -6.29
C VAL A 212 -8.93 -1.23 -5.50
N MET A 213 -8.76 -0.02 -4.97
CA MET A 213 -9.79 0.71 -4.25
C MET A 213 -10.10 2.01 -4.98
N TYR A 214 -11.36 2.37 -5.04
CA TYR A 214 -11.83 3.61 -5.66
C TYR A 214 -13.10 4.11 -4.98
N LYS A 215 -13.40 5.41 -5.11
CA LYS A 215 -14.59 6.01 -4.48
C LYS A 215 -15.87 5.41 -5.01
N LYS A 216 -16.81 5.05 -4.14
CA LYS A 216 -18.09 4.41 -4.51
C LYS A 216 -18.91 5.22 -5.52
N GLU A 217 -18.79 6.54 -5.47
CA GLU A 217 -19.49 7.47 -6.37
C GLU A 217 -18.82 7.59 -7.77
N SER A 218 -17.68 6.94 -8.02
CA SER A 218 -17.03 6.96 -9.33
C SER A 218 -17.70 6.00 -10.29
N ALA A 219 -18.53 6.52 -11.18
CA ALA A 219 -19.12 5.73 -12.26
C ALA A 219 -18.07 5.27 -13.28
N VAL A 220 -16.98 6.05 -13.47
CA VAL A 220 -15.87 5.72 -14.36
C VAL A 220 -15.17 4.45 -13.85
N MET A 221 -14.76 4.44 -12.58
CA MET A 221 -14.08 3.29 -11.99
C MET A 221 -14.99 2.07 -11.84
N ALA A 222 -16.27 2.27 -11.55
CA ALA A 222 -17.26 1.20 -11.45
C ALA A 222 -17.49 0.48 -12.80
N ALA A 223 -17.31 1.19 -13.92
CA ALA A 223 -17.45 0.63 -15.27
C ALA A 223 -16.20 -0.12 -15.76
N VAL A 224 -15.07 -0.04 -15.03
CA VAL A 224 -13.85 -0.75 -15.42
C VAL A 224 -14.06 -2.26 -15.29
N PRO A 225 -13.86 -3.05 -16.35
CA PRO A 225 -13.94 -4.50 -16.29
C PRO A 225 -12.89 -5.06 -15.32
N PHE A 226 -13.32 -5.89 -14.40
CA PHE A 226 -12.43 -6.58 -13.48
C PHE A 226 -12.95 -7.99 -13.21
N GLU A 227 -12.36 -8.96 -13.85
CA GLU A 227 -12.75 -10.35 -13.72
C GLU A 227 -12.04 -11.00 -12.54
N THR A 228 -12.80 -11.71 -11.72
CA THR A 228 -12.27 -12.58 -10.69
C THR A 228 -11.95 -13.93 -11.33
N ASP A 229 -10.67 -14.22 -11.52
CA ASP A 229 -10.23 -15.51 -12.03
C ASP A 229 -10.43 -16.67 -11.02
N ALA A 230 -10.30 -17.91 -11.52
CA ALA A 230 -10.50 -19.11 -10.71
C ALA A 230 -9.50 -19.19 -9.53
N LEU A 231 -8.27 -18.68 -9.69
CA LEU A 231 -7.25 -18.64 -8.66
C LEU A 231 -7.66 -17.70 -7.53
N THR A 232 -8.09 -16.48 -7.87
CA THR A 232 -8.60 -15.49 -6.91
C THR A 232 -9.80 -16.04 -6.14
N ALA A 233 -10.75 -16.68 -6.82
CA ALA A 233 -11.93 -17.29 -6.21
C ALA A 233 -11.52 -18.43 -5.22
N LYS A 234 -10.59 -19.29 -5.63
CA LYS A 234 -10.07 -20.41 -4.81
C LYS A 234 -9.35 -19.89 -3.55
N LEU A 235 -8.45 -18.91 -3.69
CA LEU A 235 -7.69 -18.38 -2.56
C LEU A 235 -8.58 -17.58 -1.60
N THR A 236 -9.51 -16.79 -2.11
CA THR A 236 -10.51 -16.10 -1.30
C THR A 236 -11.34 -17.08 -0.45
N ALA A 237 -11.83 -18.15 -1.08
CA ALA A 237 -12.59 -19.18 -0.38
C ALA A 237 -11.74 -19.90 0.70
N ARG A 238 -10.43 -20.09 0.45
CA ARG A 238 -9.50 -20.66 1.43
C ARG A 238 -9.26 -19.72 2.61
N VAL A 239 -9.00 -18.44 2.31
CA VAL A 239 -8.79 -17.39 3.33
C VAL A 239 -10.02 -17.23 4.21
N ARG A 240 -11.23 -17.17 3.63
CA ARG A 240 -12.49 -17.07 4.39
C ARG A 240 -12.76 -18.29 5.27
N ARG A 241 -12.39 -19.50 4.83
CA ARG A 241 -12.50 -20.72 5.63
C ARG A 241 -11.52 -20.77 6.80
N SER A 242 -10.29 -20.29 6.62
CA SER A 242 -9.31 -20.24 7.71
C SER A 242 -9.72 -19.28 8.83
N ASN A 243 -10.54 -18.29 8.53
CA ASN A 243 -11.12 -17.39 9.53
C ASN A 243 -12.17 -18.03 10.41
N SER A 244 -12.96 -19.00 9.90
CA SER A 244 -13.99 -19.66 10.69
C SER A 244 -13.41 -20.59 11.76
N LEU A 245 -12.12 -20.94 11.67
CA LEU A 245 -11.42 -21.77 12.67
C LEU A 245 -10.77 -20.93 13.79
N TYR A 246 -10.76 -19.59 13.68
CA TYR A 246 -10.18 -18.68 14.67
C TYR A 246 -11.22 -17.77 15.32
N GLU A 247 -12.48 -17.81 14.89
CA GLU A 247 -13.56 -17.01 15.51
C GLU A 247 -14.06 -17.60 16.85
N ASP A 248 -13.64 -18.82 17.21
CA ASP A 248 -13.97 -19.46 18.49
C ASP A 248 -12.84 -19.37 19.55
N ALA A 249 -11.78 -18.61 19.28
CA ALA A 249 -10.72 -18.35 20.26
C ALA A 249 -10.80 -16.89 20.71
N ASP A 250 -11.48 -16.75 21.81
CA ASP A 250 -11.63 -15.63 22.74
C ASP A 250 -10.85 -14.32 22.45
N ASP A 251 -11.62 -13.23 22.46
CA ASP A 251 -11.18 -11.88 22.80
C ASP A 251 -10.51 -11.85 24.19
N ASP A 252 -9.28 -12.32 24.29
CA ASP A 252 -8.43 -12.03 25.43
C ASP A 252 -7.22 -11.21 24.98
N GLU A 253 -7.22 -9.97 25.48
CA GLU A 253 -6.09 -9.08 25.59
C GLU A 253 -4.87 -9.90 26.01
N ASP A 254 -3.88 -10.00 25.12
CA ASP A 254 -2.47 -9.91 25.52
C ASP A 254 -1.57 -10.01 24.27
N GLY A 255 -0.83 -8.96 24.09
CA GLY A 255 0.43 -8.76 23.38
C GLY A 255 1.03 -9.94 22.60
N VAL A 256 0.41 -10.41 21.54
CA VAL A 256 1.14 -11.18 20.54
C VAL A 256 1.93 -10.20 19.68
N VAL A 257 3.17 -9.98 20.08
CA VAL A 257 4.20 -9.40 19.21
C VAL A 257 4.11 -10.12 17.88
N ALA A 258 3.67 -9.43 16.84
CA ALA A 258 3.73 -9.93 15.48
C ALA A 258 5.15 -10.47 15.26
N PRO A 259 5.33 -11.65 14.66
CA PRO A 259 6.67 -12.14 14.40
C PRO A 259 7.40 -11.07 13.61
N THR A 260 8.46 -10.55 14.19
CA THR A 260 9.42 -9.68 13.52
C THR A 260 9.71 -10.36 12.19
N LEU A 261 9.37 -9.70 11.08
CA LEU A 261 9.70 -10.21 9.77
C LEU A 261 11.22 -10.27 9.72
N ASP A 262 11.77 -11.44 9.97
CA ASP A 262 13.20 -11.71 9.87
C ASP A 262 13.55 -11.72 8.38
N PHE A 263 13.95 -10.57 7.88
CA PHE A 263 14.35 -10.36 6.50
C PHE A 263 15.73 -10.95 6.18
N SER A 264 16.45 -11.48 7.20
CA SER A 264 17.79 -12.05 7.02
C SER A 264 17.81 -13.43 6.32
N LYS A 265 16.65 -14.05 6.11
CA LYS A 265 16.53 -15.39 5.50
C LYS A 265 16.23 -15.40 4.01
N ASN A 266 16.34 -14.27 3.31
CA ASN A 266 16.20 -14.19 1.85
C ASN A 266 17.54 -14.00 1.14
N GLU A 267 18.64 -14.54 1.69
CA GLU A 267 19.89 -14.71 0.95
C GLU A 267 19.84 -16.04 0.19
N GLU A 268 19.12 -16.11 -0.91
CA GLU A 268 19.34 -17.03 -2.03
C GLU A 268 18.19 -16.88 -3.03
N LEU A 269 18.33 -15.90 -3.92
CA LEU A 269 17.85 -15.94 -5.30
C LEU A 269 18.59 -14.89 -6.13
#